data_bdf0381f7477d0f44b9a2e6e89f2e897
#
_entry.id   bdf0381f7477d0f44b9a2e6e89f2e897
#
_cell.length_a   1.000
_cell.length_b   1.000
_cell.length_c   1.000
_cell.angle_alpha   90.00
_cell.angle_beta   90.00
_cell.angle_gamma   90.00
#
_symmetry.space_group_name_H-M   'P 1'
#
loop_
_entity.id
_entity.type
_entity.pdbx_description
1 polymer ?
#
loop_
_entity_poly.entity_id
_entity_poly.type
_entity_poly.pdbx_seq_one_letter_code
_entity_poly.pdbx_strand_id
1 'polypeptide(L)'
;VGRRRTGKSNAMLNIAYYFRWFPYFLCMSATDALNGDWSYRMPYSFVKSQWDSEVIRKLLMSRMRLKWINRNNPNFVLEPIMIILEDLMYDNSTVMNDKWFKYLLNNGRHLEICLLLTVQYIYQMSRVCRTNVDFLFACAEKNLGNRKRLYSEFGASMPFEVFDEIFKRVTSNYGMMVFDVNAMDYDIRQSMFRWRAHKMMKTDHWRLGSDAYWKKHEEFVKLYGDKMTPFQGMDDEDENATDFHKTSAKRGRKRKLSERESQELNV
;
A
#
# COMPACT_ATOMS: atom_id res chain seq x y z
N VAL A 1 4.17 4.34 -6.64
CA VAL A 1 3.76 3.52 -7.80
C VAL A 1 5.01 2.98 -8.48
N GLY A 2 4.99 1.70 -8.88
CA GLY A 2 6.10 1.11 -9.65
C GLY A 2 6.07 -0.41 -9.66
N ARG A 3 6.69 -1.00 -10.67
CA ARG A 3 6.80 -2.46 -10.86
C ARG A 3 7.58 -3.12 -9.72
N ARG A 4 7.61 -4.45 -9.71
CA ARG A 4 8.49 -5.21 -8.82
C ARG A 4 9.95 -4.81 -9.02
N ARG A 5 10.75 -4.85 -7.95
CA ARG A 5 12.20 -4.52 -7.94
C ARG A 5 12.56 -3.08 -8.32
N THR A 6 11.64 -2.12 -8.20
CA THR A 6 11.91 -0.69 -8.44
C THR A 6 12.19 0.11 -7.16
N GLY A 7 12.29 -0.55 -6.01
CA GLY A 7 12.63 0.09 -4.73
C GLY A 7 11.44 0.58 -3.90
N LYS A 8 10.19 0.18 -4.23
CA LYS A 8 8.99 0.61 -3.48
C LYS A 8 9.05 0.32 -1.98
N SER A 9 9.31 -0.94 -1.60
CA SER A 9 9.37 -1.32 -0.17
C SER A 9 10.44 -0.54 0.58
N ASN A 10 11.64 -0.39 -0.01
CA ASN A 10 12.69 0.43 0.58
C ASN A 10 12.28 1.91 0.71
N ALA A 11 11.53 2.45 -0.26
CA ALA A 11 10.99 3.80 -0.17
C ALA A 11 9.97 3.94 0.97
N MET A 12 9.07 2.98 1.13
CA MET A 12 8.11 2.97 2.24
C MET A 12 8.80 2.92 3.60
N LEU A 13 9.80 2.04 3.74
CA LEU A 13 10.61 1.97 4.97
C LEU A 13 11.31 3.31 5.26
N ASN A 14 11.85 3.96 4.23
CA ASN A 14 12.46 5.28 4.37
C ASN A 14 11.46 6.34 4.84
N ILE A 15 10.28 6.39 4.22
CA ILE A 15 9.22 7.32 4.61
C ILE A 15 8.79 7.02 6.05
N ALA A 16 8.51 5.76 6.39
CA ALA A 16 8.14 5.38 7.74
C ALA A 16 9.23 5.75 8.78
N TYR A 17 10.50 5.62 8.42
CA TYR A 17 11.61 6.06 9.29
C TYR A 17 11.56 7.56 9.62
N TYR A 18 11.24 8.42 8.65
CA TYR A 18 11.08 9.87 8.92
C TYR A 18 9.87 10.15 9.82
N PHE A 19 8.84 9.32 9.77
CA PHE A 19 7.64 9.43 10.61
C PHE A 19 7.65 8.48 11.82
N ARG A 20 8.81 7.90 12.20
CA ARG A 20 8.92 6.96 13.33
C ARG A 20 8.51 7.53 14.69
N TRP A 21 8.39 8.85 14.78
CA TRP A 21 7.88 9.56 15.95
C TRP A 21 6.35 9.44 16.12
N PHE A 22 5.62 8.97 15.10
CA PHE A 22 4.20 8.67 15.26
C PHE A 22 4.03 7.61 16.34
N PRO A 23 3.05 7.80 17.28
CA PRO A 23 2.90 6.86 18.38
C PRO A 23 2.32 5.51 17.98
N TYR A 24 1.55 5.45 16.87
CA TYR A 24 0.81 4.26 16.45
C TYR A 24 0.99 3.96 14.98
N PHE A 25 1.06 2.65 14.69
CA PHE A 25 1.17 2.12 13.33
C PHE A 25 0.23 0.93 13.13
N LEU A 26 -0.28 0.77 11.94
CA LEU A 26 -0.97 -0.45 11.47
C LEU A 26 -0.40 -0.80 10.10
N CYS A 27 0.06 -2.03 9.94
CA CYS A 27 0.57 -2.51 8.65
C CYS A 27 -0.31 -3.63 8.12
N MET A 28 -0.61 -3.58 6.82
CA MET A 28 -1.14 -4.71 6.08
C MET A 28 -0.21 -4.94 4.89
N SER A 29 0.51 -6.05 4.89
CA SER A 29 1.52 -6.39 3.88
C SER A 29 1.46 -7.87 3.54
N ALA A 30 1.16 -8.19 2.27
CA ALA A 30 1.13 -9.56 1.80
C ALA A 30 2.52 -10.23 1.77
N THR A 31 3.59 -9.46 1.87
CA THR A 31 4.96 -9.95 1.76
C THR A 31 5.73 -9.94 3.08
N ASP A 32 5.18 -9.36 4.15
CA ASP A 32 5.90 -9.22 5.42
C ASP A 32 6.20 -10.58 6.08
N ALA A 33 5.30 -11.55 5.98
CA ALA A 33 5.51 -12.91 6.45
C ALA A 33 6.77 -13.57 5.84
N LEU A 34 7.18 -13.14 4.64
CA LEU A 34 8.36 -13.68 3.94
C LEU A 34 9.62 -12.87 4.19
N ASN A 35 9.51 -11.55 4.24
CA ASN A 35 10.67 -10.66 4.32
C ASN A 35 10.88 -10.03 5.71
N GLY A 36 9.84 -9.96 6.56
CA GLY A 36 9.89 -9.42 7.91
C GLY A 36 10.23 -7.93 7.99
N ASP A 37 10.01 -7.17 6.92
CA ASP A 37 10.45 -5.78 6.86
C ASP A 37 9.73 -4.90 7.90
N TRP A 38 8.46 -5.17 8.16
CA TRP A 38 7.64 -4.43 9.12
C TRP A 38 7.63 -5.06 10.49
N SER A 39 7.43 -6.39 10.59
CA SER A 39 7.40 -7.13 11.85
C SER A 39 8.72 -7.06 12.63
N TYR A 40 9.82 -6.74 11.96
CA TYR A 40 11.09 -6.44 12.61
C TYR A 40 11.14 -5.05 13.26
N ARG A 41 10.33 -4.08 12.77
CA ARG A 41 10.40 -2.67 13.17
C ARG A 41 9.19 -2.17 13.96
N MET A 42 8.10 -2.93 13.98
CA MET A 42 6.89 -2.62 14.72
C MET A 42 6.32 -3.89 15.36
N PRO A 43 5.50 -3.78 16.41
CA PRO A 43 4.86 -4.94 17.03
C PRO A 43 4.10 -5.78 16.00
N TYR A 44 4.45 -7.06 15.88
CA TYR A 44 3.87 -7.95 14.87
C TYR A 44 2.34 -8.15 15.05
N SER A 45 1.78 -7.94 16.24
CA SER A 45 0.33 -7.97 16.48
C SER A 45 -0.45 -6.92 15.66
N PHE A 46 0.23 -5.89 15.18
CA PHE A 46 -0.34 -4.85 14.32
C PHE A 46 0.11 -4.99 12.85
N VAL A 47 0.72 -6.11 12.49
CA VAL A 47 1.03 -6.47 11.11
C VAL A 47 0.07 -7.56 10.66
N LYS A 48 -0.64 -7.33 9.57
CA LYS A 48 -1.57 -8.27 8.96
C LYS A 48 -1.04 -8.69 7.60
N SER A 49 -1.27 -9.96 7.22
CA SER A 49 -0.83 -10.50 5.92
C SER A 49 -1.73 -10.10 4.76
N GLN A 50 -2.95 -9.67 5.03
CA GLN A 50 -3.95 -9.33 4.01
C GLN A 50 -4.80 -8.13 4.42
N TRP A 51 -5.62 -7.63 3.48
CA TRP A 51 -6.61 -6.60 3.76
C TRP A 51 -7.66 -7.12 4.76
N ASP A 52 -7.89 -6.34 5.80
CA ASP A 52 -8.90 -6.61 6.82
C ASP A 52 -9.82 -5.39 6.98
N SER A 53 -10.95 -5.43 6.29
CA SER A 53 -11.96 -4.36 6.28
C SER A 53 -12.52 -4.08 7.69
N GLU A 54 -12.63 -5.11 8.53
CA GLU A 54 -13.19 -4.97 9.88
C GLU A 54 -12.20 -4.28 10.83
N VAL A 55 -10.91 -4.56 10.69
CA VAL A 55 -9.87 -3.86 11.45
C VAL A 55 -9.86 -2.37 11.07
N ILE A 56 -9.95 -2.05 9.78
CA ILE A 56 -10.03 -0.65 9.33
C ILE A 56 -11.31 0.01 9.83
N ARG A 57 -12.46 -0.68 9.77
CA ARG A 57 -13.72 -0.17 10.32
C ARG A 57 -13.59 0.17 11.80
N LYS A 58 -13.08 -0.76 12.61
CA LYS A 58 -12.91 -0.57 14.06
C LYS A 58 -11.97 0.60 14.36
N LEU A 59 -10.87 0.69 13.62
CA LEU A 59 -9.91 1.79 13.74
C LEU A 59 -10.59 3.14 13.44
N LEU A 60 -11.27 3.26 12.31
CA LEU A 60 -11.98 4.49 11.92
C LEU A 60 -13.02 4.91 12.95
N MET A 61 -13.83 3.97 13.45
CA MET A 61 -14.83 4.23 14.49
C MET A 61 -14.18 4.71 15.79
N SER A 62 -13.08 4.11 16.21
CA SER A 62 -12.30 4.55 17.36
C SER A 62 -11.77 5.98 17.17
N ARG A 63 -11.19 6.27 15.99
CA ARG A 63 -10.66 7.61 15.66
C ARG A 63 -11.76 8.67 15.63
N MET A 64 -12.94 8.34 15.12
CA MET A 64 -14.10 9.25 15.14
C MET A 64 -14.52 9.58 16.57
N ARG A 65 -14.57 8.59 17.49
CA ARG A 65 -14.82 8.83 18.93
C ARG A 65 -13.77 9.76 19.54
N LEU A 66 -12.50 9.46 19.31
CA LEU A 66 -11.39 10.29 19.82
C LEU A 66 -11.44 11.70 19.26
N LYS A 67 -11.80 11.87 17.98
CA LYS A 67 -11.97 13.22 17.39
C LYS A 67 -13.13 13.98 18.02
N TRP A 68 -14.21 13.29 18.35
CA TRP A 68 -15.33 13.91 19.10
C TRP A 68 -14.89 14.34 20.51
N ILE A 69 -14.12 13.52 21.22
CA ILE A 69 -13.55 13.87 22.54
C ILE A 69 -12.64 15.08 22.41
N ASN A 70 -11.75 15.09 21.40
CA ASN A 70 -10.85 16.22 21.15
C ASN A 70 -11.59 17.54 20.92
N ARG A 71 -12.74 17.50 20.23
CA ARG A 71 -13.58 18.70 20.04
C ARG A 71 -14.18 19.23 21.35
N ASN A 72 -14.48 18.36 22.27
CA ASN A 72 -15.18 18.72 23.52
C ASN A 72 -14.22 18.87 24.72
N ASN A 73 -12.95 18.52 24.54
CA ASN A 73 -11.92 18.63 25.58
C ASN A 73 -10.65 19.23 24.97
N PRO A 74 -10.39 20.54 25.18
CA PRO A 74 -9.21 21.20 24.63
C PRO A 74 -7.85 20.63 25.09
N ASN A 75 -7.83 19.93 26.23
CA ASN A 75 -6.63 19.32 26.78
C ASN A 75 -6.33 17.94 26.18
N PHE A 76 -7.25 17.38 25.38
CA PHE A 76 -7.05 16.11 24.70
C PHE A 76 -6.54 16.33 23.28
N VAL A 77 -5.37 15.80 22.99
CA VAL A 77 -4.76 15.86 21.64
C VAL A 77 -4.98 14.51 20.97
N LEU A 78 -5.56 14.55 19.76
CA LEU A 78 -5.68 13.35 18.93
C LEU A 78 -4.33 13.08 18.25
N GLU A 79 -3.58 12.12 18.79
CA GLU A 79 -2.28 11.74 18.26
C GLU A 79 -2.39 11.09 16.86
N PRO A 80 -1.42 11.30 15.95
CA PRO A 80 -1.45 10.73 14.61
C PRO A 80 -1.22 9.21 14.62
N ILE A 81 -1.72 8.55 13.58
CA ILE A 81 -1.45 7.14 13.29
C ILE A 81 -1.04 6.97 11.83
N MET A 82 -0.11 6.08 11.56
CA MET A 82 0.25 5.69 10.20
C MET A 82 -0.34 4.33 9.85
N ILE A 83 -1.02 4.26 8.71
CA ILE A 83 -1.49 3.00 8.10
C ILE A 83 -0.61 2.72 6.89
N ILE A 84 -0.06 1.52 6.85
CA ILE A 84 0.84 1.06 5.79
C ILE A 84 0.13 -0.08 5.05
N LEU A 85 -0.08 0.10 3.74
CA LEU A 85 -0.70 -0.89 2.86
C LEU A 85 0.28 -1.25 1.76
N GLU A 86 0.93 -2.41 1.90
CA GLU A 86 1.99 -2.85 1.01
C GLU A 86 1.61 -4.13 0.26
N ASP A 87 1.76 -4.09 -1.07
CA ASP A 87 1.56 -5.21 -2.00
C ASP A 87 0.20 -5.96 -1.85
N LEU A 88 -0.83 -5.28 -1.33
CA LEU A 88 -2.20 -5.82 -1.19
C LEU A 88 -2.99 -5.84 -2.51
N MET A 89 -2.41 -5.35 -3.59
CA MET A 89 -3.10 -5.16 -4.86
C MET A 89 -3.19 -6.43 -5.73
N TYR A 90 -2.89 -7.61 -5.19
CA TYR A 90 -3.20 -8.87 -5.85
C TYR A 90 -4.72 -9.08 -5.97
N ASP A 91 -5.49 -8.59 -4.99
CA ASP A 91 -6.95 -8.48 -5.05
C ASP A 91 -7.38 -7.00 -5.06
N ASN A 92 -6.95 -6.30 -6.12
CA ASN A 92 -7.20 -4.87 -6.28
C ASN A 92 -8.69 -4.51 -6.23
N SER A 93 -9.56 -5.37 -6.74
CA SER A 93 -11.00 -5.11 -6.79
C SER A 93 -11.61 -5.08 -5.39
N THR A 94 -11.26 -6.00 -4.53
CA THR A 94 -11.75 -6.07 -3.15
C THR A 94 -11.32 -4.83 -2.36
N VAL A 95 -10.02 -4.51 -2.35
CA VAL A 95 -9.52 -3.35 -1.59
C VAL A 95 -10.08 -2.03 -2.12
N MET A 96 -9.97 -1.80 -3.43
CA MET A 96 -10.38 -0.52 -4.04
C MET A 96 -11.90 -0.28 -4.00
N ASN A 97 -12.70 -1.33 -3.92
CA ASN A 97 -14.16 -1.23 -3.81
C ASN A 97 -14.67 -1.25 -2.37
N ASP A 98 -13.82 -1.59 -1.41
CA ASP A 98 -14.19 -1.61 -0.01
C ASP A 98 -14.67 -0.23 0.48
N LYS A 99 -15.79 -0.22 1.19
CA LYS A 99 -16.41 1.04 1.68
C LYS A 99 -15.55 1.74 2.73
N TRP A 100 -14.85 0.97 3.57
CA TRP A 100 -14.02 1.55 4.63
C TRP A 100 -12.67 2.04 4.10
N PHE A 101 -12.16 1.41 3.03
CA PHE A 101 -11.03 1.95 2.29
C PHE A 101 -11.37 3.30 1.63
N LYS A 102 -12.52 3.40 0.96
CA LYS A 102 -13.00 4.66 0.40
C LYS A 102 -13.23 5.72 1.47
N TYR A 103 -13.77 5.32 2.62
CA TYR A 103 -13.95 6.22 3.76
C TYR A 103 -12.61 6.70 4.31
N LEU A 104 -11.63 5.80 4.44
CA LEU A 104 -10.26 6.12 4.86
C LEU A 104 -9.61 7.15 3.93
N LEU A 105 -9.70 6.95 2.61
CA LEU A 105 -9.16 7.88 1.62
C LEU A 105 -9.77 9.29 1.73
N ASN A 106 -11.09 9.37 1.92
CA ASN A 106 -11.78 10.66 1.94
C ASN A 106 -11.66 11.38 3.29
N ASN A 107 -11.57 10.65 4.39
CA ASN A 107 -11.72 11.22 5.74
C ASN A 107 -10.49 10.99 6.63
N GLY A 108 -9.51 10.20 6.22
CA GLY A 108 -8.36 9.83 7.03
C GLY A 108 -7.59 11.04 7.56
N ARG A 109 -7.41 12.06 6.72
CA ARG A 109 -6.75 13.33 7.08
C ARG A 109 -7.45 14.02 8.27
N HIS A 110 -8.77 14.06 8.28
CA HIS A 110 -9.54 14.65 9.38
C HIS A 110 -9.47 13.83 10.68
N LEU A 111 -9.03 12.58 10.58
CA LEU A 111 -8.88 11.65 11.70
C LEU A 111 -7.41 11.49 12.13
N GLU A 112 -6.52 12.37 11.69
CA GLU A 112 -5.08 12.32 11.93
C GLU A 112 -4.47 10.97 11.50
N ILE A 113 -4.89 10.47 10.32
CA ILE A 113 -4.37 9.23 9.73
C ILE A 113 -3.49 9.58 8.54
N CYS A 114 -2.23 9.17 8.59
CA CYS A 114 -1.32 9.16 7.44
C CYS A 114 -1.40 7.78 6.77
N LEU A 115 -1.71 7.74 5.48
CA LEU A 115 -1.80 6.51 4.71
C LEU A 115 -0.61 6.38 3.75
N LEU A 116 0.17 5.32 3.90
CA LEU A 116 1.16 4.88 2.91
C LEU A 116 0.60 3.70 2.12
N LEU A 117 0.51 3.85 0.79
CA LEU A 117 -0.03 2.83 -0.10
C LEU A 117 0.93 2.53 -1.23
N THR A 118 1.24 1.25 -1.49
CA THR A 118 1.93 0.85 -2.71
C THR A 118 0.97 0.27 -3.73
N VAL A 119 1.18 0.68 -4.98
CA VAL A 119 0.55 0.07 -6.16
C VAL A 119 1.61 -0.24 -7.22
N GLN A 120 1.38 -1.27 -8.01
CA GLN A 120 2.33 -1.63 -9.08
C GLN A 120 2.12 -0.77 -10.32
N TYR A 121 0.88 -0.41 -10.62
CA TYR A 121 0.50 0.38 -11.79
C TYR A 121 -0.49 1.47 -11.42
N ILE A 122 -0.39 2.62 -12.08
CA ILE A 122 -1.31 3.73 -11.85
C ILE A 122 -2.79 3.36 -12.12
N TYR A 123 -3.04 2.40 -13.01
CA TYR A 123 -4.39 1.91 -13.29
C TYR A 123 -5.03 1.14 -12.12
N GLN A 124 -4.23 0.65 -11.18
CA GLN A 124 -4.75 0.00 -9.96
C GLN A 124 -5.40 0.99 -9.00
N MET A 125 -5.07 2.27 -9.11
CA MET A 125 -5.67 3.33 -8.30
C MET A 125 -7.04 3.70 -8.85
N SER A 126 -8.09 3.59 -8.03
CA SER A 126 -9.40 4.13 -8.36
C SER A 126 -9.35 5.65 -8.53
N ARG A 127 -10.36 6.24 -9.18
CA ARG A 127 -10.45 7.71 -9.30
C ARG A 127 -10.42 8.38 -7.92
N VAL A 128 -11.18 7.83 -6.96
CA VAL A 128 -11.21 8.35 -5.57
C VAL A 128 -9.82 8.30 -4.95
N CYS A 129 -9.07 7.22 -5.17
CA CYS A 129 -7.70 7.12 -4.67
C CYS A 129 -6.81 8.21 -5.28
N ARG A 130 -6.85 8.41 -6.60
CA ARG A 130 -6.02 9.41 -7.29
C ARG A 130 -6.31 10.85 -6.86
N THR A 131 -7.58 11.18 -6.61
CA THR A 131 -7.99 12.54 -6.19
C THR A 131 -7.71 12.85 -4.71
N ASN A 132 -7.38 11.83 -3.91
CA ASN A 132 -7.08 11.99 -2.47
C ASN A 132 -5.59 11.74 -2.16
N VAL A 133 -4.73 11.66 -3.17
CA VAL A 133 -3.28 11.56 -2.97
C VAL A 133 -2.69 12.93 -2.68
N ASP A 134 -1.91 13.06 -1.61
CA ASP A 134 -1.13 14.26 -1.32
C ASP A 134 0.22 14.22 -2.05
N PHE A 135 0.92 13.09 -1.96
CA PHE A 135 2.20 12.88 -2.62
C PHE A 135 2.19 11.56 -3.40
N LEU A 136 2.58 11.61 -4.66
CA LEU A 136 2.78 10.44 -5.48
C LEU A 136 4.26 10.21 -5.76
N PHE A 137 4.79 9.06 -5.34
CA PHE A 137 6.16 8.62 -5.63
C PHE A 137 6.14 7.63 -6.80
N ALA A 138 6.61 8.06 -7.96
CA ALA A 138 6.65 7.24 -9.17
C ALA A 138 8.07 6.69 -9.41
N CYS A 139 8.19 5.37 -9.37
CA CYS A 139 9.41 4.66 -9.72
C CYS A 139 9.56 4.54 -11.25
N ALA A 140 10.73 4.06 -11.70
CA ALA A 140 10.99 3.79 -13.11
C ALA A 140 9.89 2.91 -13.75
N GLU A 141 9.37 3.36 -14.88
CA GLU A 141 8.34 2.67 -15.66
C GLU A 141 8.76 2.61 -17.14
N LYS A 142 8.89 1.38 -17.67
CA LYS A 142 9.32 1.16 -19.07
C LYS A 142 8.17 1.24 -20.06
N ASN A 143 6.94 0.93 -19.61
CA ASN A 143 5.76 0.93 -20.48
C ASN A 143 5.33 2.36 -20.79
N LEU A 144 5.27 2.70 -22.08
CA LEU A 144 4.90 4.04 -22.55
C LEU A 144 3.45 4.39 -22.14
N GLY A 145 2.51 3.44 -22.23
CA GLY A 145 1.11 3.67 -21.86
C GLY A 145 0.96 4.05 -20.38
N ASN A 146 1.70 3.37 -19.49
CA ASN A 146 1.72 3.71 -18.07
C ASN A 146 2.31 5.10 -17.82
N ARG A 147 3.37 5.48 -18.55
CA ARG A 147 3.96 6.84 -18.44
C ARG A 147 3.02 7.91 -18.96
N LYS A 148 2.34 7.66 -20.10
CA LYS A 148 1.31 8.58 -20.61
C LYS A 148 0.16 8.76 -19.62
N ARG A 149 -0.25 7.68 -18.94
CA ARG A 149 -1.29 7.78 -17.90
C ARG A 149 -0.81 8.59 -16.70
N LEU A 150 0.41 8.33 -16.23
CA LEU A 150 1.00 9.10 -15.14
C LEU A 150 1.08 10.59 -15.49
N TYR A 151 1.52 10.89 -16.71
CA TYR A 151 1.54 12.24 -17.26
C TYR A 151 0.15 12.90 -17.25
N SER A 152 -0.87 12.22 -17.79
CA SER A 152 -2.23 12.79 -17.88
C SER A 152 -2.88 13.07 -16.52
N GLU A 153 -2.49 12.32 -15.48
CA GLU A 153 -3.06 12.50 -14.14
C GLU A 153 -2.29 13.50 -13.28
N PHE A 154 -0.95 13.57 -13.44
CA PHE A 154 -0.08 14.30 -12.51
C PHE A 154 0.97 15.20 -13.17
N GLY A 155 1.26 15.04 -14.45
CA GLY A 155 2.38 15.70 -15.12
C GLY A 155 1.99 16.66 -16.24
N ALA A 156 0.71 16.95 -16.43
CA ALA A 156 0.20 17.67 -17.60
C ALA A 156 0.53 19.19 -17.65
N SER A 157 1.36 19.67 -16.74
CA SER A 157 1.83 21.07 -16.70
C SER A 157 2.95 21.38 -17.73
N MET A 158 3.43 20.36 -18.46
CA MET A 158 4.45 20.48 -19.51
C MET A 158 4.12 19.58 -20.71
N PRO A 159 4.75 19.73 -21.90
CA PRO A 159 4.60 18.78 -23.02
C PRO A 159 5.04 17.37 -22.64
N PHE A 160 4.38 16.34 -23.18
CA PHE A 160 4.64 14.95 -22.83
C PHE A 160 6.09 14.52 -23.11
N GLU A 161 6.67 14.97 -24.20
CA GLU A 161 8.04 14.64 -24.61
C GLU A 161 9.04 15.11 -23.56
N VAL A 162 8.87 16.33 -23.06
CA VAL A 162 9.69 16.91 -21.98
C VAL A 162 9.50 16.13 -20.68
N PHE A 163 8.25 15.84 -20.33
CA PHE A 163 7.93 15.02 -19.16
C PHE A 163 8.60 13.63 -19.25
N ASP A 164 8.49 12.95 -20.38
CA ASP A 164 8.98 11.58 -20.56
C ASP A 164 10.52 11.52 -20.47
N GLU A 165 11.21 12.52 -20.99
CA GLU A 165 12.66 12.64 -20.86
C GLU A 165 13.08 12.88 -19.40
N ILE A 166 12.47 13.85 -18.73
CA ILE A 166 12.72 14.16 -17.32
C ILE A 166 12.40 12.93 -16.46
N PHE A 167 11.26 12.27 -16.69
CA PHE A 167 10.86 11.09 -15.95
C PHE A 167 11.90 9.97 -16.03
N LYS A 168 12.37 9.62 -17.24
CA LYS A 168 13.39 8.60 -17.44
C LYS A 168 14.69 8.94 -16.72
N ARG A 169 15.12 10.21 -16.80
CA ARG A 169 16.34 10.70 -16.16
C ARG A 169 16.22 10.67 -14.64
N VAL A 170 15.12 11.16 -14.07
CA VAL A 170 14.87 11.27 -12.64
C VAL A 170 14.72 9.90 -11.99
N THR A 171 14.03 8.96 -12.67
CA THR A 171 13.77 7.61 -12.14
C THR A 171 14.90 6.61 -12.39
N SER A 172 15.99 7.02 -13.02
CA SER A 172 17.18 6.18 -13.17
C SER A 172 17.79 5.85 -11.82
N ASN A 173 18.46 4.69 -11.73
CA ASN A 173 19.23 4.26 -10.56
C ASN A 173 18.41 4.35 -9.24
N TYR A 174 17.20 3.75 -9.22
CA TYR A 174 16.27 3.77 -8.09
C TYR A 174 15.83 5.18 -7.64
N GLY A 175 16.00 6.20 -8.47
CA GLY A 175 15.36 7.49 -8.26
C GLY A 175 13.84 7.39 -8.42
N MET A 176 13.14 8.33 -7.84
CA MET A 176 11.68 8.45 -7.97
C MET A 176 11.34 9.88 -8.36
N MET A 177 10.37 10.03 -9.25
CA MET A 177 9.72 11.31 -9.47
C MET A 177 8.60 11.44 -8.45
N VAL A 178 8.64 12.51 -7.68
CA VAL A 178 7.63 12.82 -6.67
C VAL A 178 6.78 13.95 -7.19
N PHE A 179 5.47 13.77 -7.10
CA PHE A 179 4.47 14.78 -7.38
C PHE A 179 3.84 15.23 -6.07
N ASP A 180 3.94 16.50 -5.75
CA ASP A 180 3.14 17.16 -4.73
C ASP A 180 1.83 17.61 -5.37
N VAL A 181 0.76 16.87 -5.09
CA VAL A 181 -0.56 17.12 -5.70
C VAL A 181 -1.24 18.32 -5.06
N ASN A 182 -0.83 18.71 -3.86
CA ASN A 182 -1.38 19.86 -3.13
C ASN A 182 -0.62 21.17 -3.39
N ALA A 183 0.46 21.15 -4.18
CA ALA A 183 1.18 22.38 -4.51
C ALA A 183 0.22 23.39 -5.18
N MET A 184 0.07 24.54 -4.52
CA MET A 184 -0.82 25.62 -4.98
C MET A 184 -0.22 26.43 -6.13
N ASP A 185 1.08 26.30 -6.36
CA ASP A 185 1.80 27.01 -7.40
C ASP A 185 1.82 26.18 -8.69
N TYR A 186 1.63 26.88 -9.83
CA TYR A 186 1.82 26.29 -11.15
C TYR A 186 3.30 26.11 -11.53
N ASP A 187 4.24 26.52 -10.67
CA ASP A 187 5.67 26.28 -10.87
C ASP A 187 5.98 24.78 -10.70
N ILE A 188 6.36 24.16 -11.81
CA ILE A 188 6.73 22.74 -11.86
C ILE A 188 7.79 22.38 -10.81
N ARG A 189 8.70 23.31 -10.48
CA ARG A 189 9.77 23.09 -9.50
C ARG A 189 9.24 22.92 -8.07
N GLN A 190 8.04 23.40 -7.79
CA GLN A 190 7.38 23.23 -6.49
C GLN A 190 6.49 21.98 -6.44
N SER A 191 5.99 21.53 -7.58
CA SER A 191 5.07 20.38 -7.67
C SER A 191 5.73 19.06 -8.05
N MET A 192 6.93 19.10 -8.63
CA MET A 192 7.65 17.91 -9.08
C MET A 192 9.12 17.95 -8.70
N PHE A 193 9.61 16.91 -8.05
CA PHE A 193 11.02 16.82 -7.66
C PHE A 193 11.54 15.39 -7.71
N ARG A 194 12.87 15.27 -7.73
CA ARG A 194 13.55 13.98 -7.62
C ARG A 194 13.73 13.63 -6.15
N TRP A 195 13.38 12.39 -5.80
CA TRP A 195 13.73 11.81 -4.51
C TRP A 195 14.37 10.43 -4.71
N ARG A 196 15.21 10.03 -3.79
CA ARG A 196 15.81 8.70 -3.76
C ARG A 196 15.91 8.22 -2.33
N ALA A 197 15.34 7.06 -2.06
CA ALA A 197 15.42 6.42 -0.75
C ALA A 197 16.86 5.99 -0.44
N HIS A 198 17.27 6.16 0.80
CA HIS A 198 18.44 5.49 1.32
C HIS A 198 18.18 3.99 1.43
N LYS A 199 19.20 3.16 1.20
CA LYS A 199 19.04 1.71 1.38
C LYS A 199 18.87 1.42 2.87
N MET A 200 17.69 0.93 3.25
CA MET A 200 17.40 0.47 4.61
C MET A 200 17.87 -0.96 4.77
N MET A 201 18.69 -1.20 5.77
CA MET A 201 19.20 -2.54 6.09
C MET A 201 18.46 -3.11 7.30
N LYS A 202 18.34 -4.44 7.39
CA LYS A 202 17.74 -5.09 8.58
C LYS A 202 18.56 -4.86 9.84
N THR A 203 19.86 -4.60 9.68
CA THR A 203 20.79 -4.25 10.77
C THR A 203 20.60 -2.84 11.30
N ASP A 204 19.84 -1.99 10.63
CA ASP A 204 19.56 -0.64 11.11
C ASP A 204 18.58 -0.72 12.29
N HIS A 205 19.08 -0.48 13.49
CA HIS A 205 18.34 -0.58 14.74
C HIS A 205 17.44 0.66 14.95
N TRP A 206 16.25 0.61 14.39
CA TRP A 206 15.20 1.59 14.65
C TRP A 206 13.84 0.91 14.72
N ARG A 207 12.93 1.50 15.48
CA ARG A 207 11.57 0.97 15.66
C ARG A 207 10.52 2.05 15.41
N LEU A 208 9.33 1.61 15.08
CA LEU A 208 8.13 2.42 14.88
C LEU A 208 7.25 2.38 16.11
N GLY A 209 6.63 3.52 16.41
CA GLY A 209 5.67 3.64 17.49
C GLY A 209 6.28 3.96 18.87
N SER A 210 5.42 4.43 19.76
CA SER A 210 5.78 4.81 21.11
C SER A 210 6.07 3.61 22.02
N ASP A 211 6.72 3.84 23.15
CA ASP A 211 6.95 2.82 24.16
C ASP A 211 5.64 2.23 24.71
N ALA A 212 4.60 3.05 24.84
CA ALA A 212 3.27 2.60 25.25
C ALA A 212 2.64 1.64 24.23
N TYR A 213 2.89 1.83 22.94
CA TYR A 213 2.44 0.95 21.88
C TYR A 213 3.15 -0.40 21.94
N TRP A 214 4.46 -0.43 22.19
CA TRP A 214 5.24 -1.65 22.39
C TRP A 214 4.85 -2.39 23.68
N LYS A 215 4.62 -1.67 24.77
CA LYS A 215 4.15 -2.26 26.04
C LYS A 215 2.80 -2.98 25.88
N LYS A 216 1.85 -2.37 25.16
CA LYS A 216 0.57 -3.04 24.83
C LYS A 216 0.76 -4.33 24.03
N HIS A 217 1.72 -4.36 23.14
CA HIS A 217 2.07 -5.57 22.41
C HIS A 217 2.62 -6.65 23.34
N GLU A 218 3.52 -6.30 24.26
CA GLU A 218 4.06 -7.25 25.25
C GLU A 218 2.97 -7.81 26.17
N GLU A 219 2.04 -6.97 26.61
CA GLU A 219 0.87 -7.39 27.38
C GLU A 219 -0.02 -8.36 26.58
N PHE A 220 -0.25 -8.06 25.31
CA PHE A 220 -0.99 -8.92 24.40
C PHE A 220 -0.31 -10.27 24.19
N VAL A 221 0.99 -10.29 23.97
CA VAL A 221 1.78 -11.53 23.81
C VAL A 221 1.74 -12.39 25.09
N LYS A 222 1.80 -11.76 26.27
CA LYS A 222 1.66 -12.49 27.55
C LYS A 222 0.29 -13.16 27.72
N LEU A 223 -0.77 -12.52 27.21
CA LEU A 223 -2.14 -13.04 27.36
C LEU A 223 -2.48 -14.12 26.32
N TYR A 224 -2.01 -13.96 25.11
CA TYR A 224 -2.42 -14.80 23.98
C TYR A 224 -1.29 -15.71 23.46
N GLY A 225 -0.07 -15.52 23.97
CA GLY A 225 1.11 -16.37 23.74
C GLY A 225 1.37 -16.66 22.27
N ASP A 226 1.94 -17.83 22.01
CA ASP A 226 2.39 -18.31 20.70
C ASP A 226 1.26 -18.61 19.67
N LYS A 227 0.02 -18.27 19.98
CA LYS A 227 -1.14 -18.47 19.08
C LYS A 227 -1.18 -17.50 17.90
N MET A 228 -0.31 -16.50 17.87
CA MET A 228 -0.20 -15.55 16.76
C MET A 228 1.16 -15.66 16.07
N THR A 229 1.31 -16.68 15.29
CA THR A 229 2.38 -16.70 14.29
C THR A 229 2.00 -15.78 13.12
N PRO A 230 2.97 -15.16 12.42
CA PRO A 230 2.71 -14.36 11.22
C PRO A 230 1.96 -15.11 10.10
N PHE A 231 1.77 -16.40 10.27
CA PHE A 231 1.13 -17.32 9.32
C PHE A 231 -0.35 -17.60 9.63
N GLN A 232 -0.90 -17.12 10.75
CA GLN A 232 -2.33 -17.28 11.03
C GLN A 232 -3.17 -16.43 10.06
N GLY A 233 -3.87 -17.09 9.20
CA GLY A 233 -4.68 -16.55 8.09
C GLY A 233 -4.27 -17.07 6.71
N MET A 234 -3.19 -17.84 6.60
CA MET A 234 -2.85 -18.58 5.38
C MET A 234 -3.37 -20.02 5.38
N ASP A 235 -3.62 -20.60 6.56
CA ASP A 235 -3.89 -22.04 6.68
C ASP A 235 -5.32 -22.44 6.28
N ASP A 236 -6.29 -21.51 6.31
CA ASP A 236 -7.69 -21.84 6.06
C ASP A 236 -8.16 -21.60 4.62
N GLU A 237 -7.40 -20.89 3.78
CA GLU A 237 -7.79 -20.62 2.38
C GLU A 237 -6.97 -21.41 1.34
N ASP A 238 -5.81 -21.95 1.68
CA ASP A 238 -4.91 -22.64 0.73
C ASP A 238 -5.36 -24.05 0.37
N GLU A 239 -6.20 -24.72 1.16
CA GLU A 239 -6.85 -25.96 0.72
C GLU A 239 -7.78 -25.72 -0.48
N ASN A 240 -8.41 -24.54 -0.57
CA ASN A 240 -9.21 -24.15 -1.72
C ASN A 240 -8.38 -23.63 -2.92
N ALA A 241 -7.17 -23.11 -2.71
CA ALA A 241 -6.30 -22.62 -3.78
C ALA A 241 -5.75 -23.76 -4.66
N THR A 242 -5.51 -24.94 -4.08
CA THR A 242 -5.11 -26.13 -4.83
C THR A 242 -6.21 -26.65 -5.76
N ASP A 243 -7.49 -26.41 -5.43
CA ASP A 243 -8.61 -26.78 -6.29
C ASP A 243 -8.83 -25.78 -7.44
N PHE A 244 -8.42 -24.53 -7.31
CA PHE A 244 -8.48 -23.55 -8.39
C PHE A 244 -7.53 -23.91 -9.55
N HIS A 245 -6.36 -24.45 -9.26
CA HIS A 245 -5.45 -24.97 -10.29
C HIS A 245 -5.98 -26.25 -10.95
N LYS A 246 -6.69 -27.11 -10.23
CA LYS A 246 -7.31 -28.32 -10.81
C LYS A 246 -8.52 -28.00 -11.68
N THR A 247 -9.30 -26.98 -11.35
CA THR A 247 -10.47 -26.56 -12.15
C THR A 247 -10.07 -25.80 -13.41
N SER A 248 -9.01 -25.01 -13.40
CA SER A 248 -8.49 -24.35 -14.61
C SER A 248 -7.86 -25.35 -15.59
N ALA A 249 -7.17 -26.37 -15.08
CA ALA A 249 -6.64 -27.46 -15.91
C ALA A 249 -7.74 -28.32 -16.54
N LYS A 250 -8.87 -28.56 -15.83
CA LYS A 250 -10.03 -29.27 -16.38
C LYS A 250 -10.79 -28.46 -17.43
N ARG A 251 -10.90 -27.11 -17.26
CA ARG A 251 -11.51 -26.23 -18.29
C ARG A 251 -10.65 -26.13 -19.55
N GLY A 252 -9.32 -26.06 -19.43
CA GLY A 252 -8.41 -26.09 -20.58
C GLY A 252 -8.47 -27.44 -21.35
N ARG A 253 -8.65 -28.55 -20.66
CA ARG A 253 -8.81 -29.89 -21.31
C ARG A 253 -10.16 -30.04 -22.01
N LYS A 254 -11.26 -29.52 -21.45
CA LYS A 254 -12.58 -29.55 -22.13
C LYS A 254 -12.60 -28.66 -23.38
N ARG A 255 -11.94 -27.49 -23.36
CA ARG A 255 -11.82 -26.63 -24.56
C ARG A 255 -11.04 -27.34 -25.69
N LYS A 256 -9.89 -27.98 -25.39
CA LYS A 256 -9.11 -28.72 -26.38
C LYS A 256 -9.83 -29.94 -26.95
N LEU A 257 -10.72 -30.62 -26.19
CA LEU A 257 -11.54 -31.71 -26.68
C LEU A 257 -12.65 -31.21 -27.62
N SER A 258 -13.33 -30.09 -27.29
CA SER A 258 -14.38 -29.53 -28.16
C SER A 258 -13.82 -28.99 -29.48
N GLU A 259 -12.60 -28.46 -29.49
CA GLU A 259 -11.92 -28.02 -30.73
C GLU A 259 -11.47 -29.17 -31.61
N ARG A 260 -11.13 -30.35 -31.05
CA ARG A 260 -10.84 -31.55 -31.83
C ARG A 260 -12.09 -32.18 -32.44
N GLU A 261 -13.19 -32.27 -31.68
CA GLU A 261 -14.46 -32.78 -32.19
C GLU A 261 -15.07 -31.89 -33.28
N SER A 262 -14.82 -30.58 -33.25
CA SER A 262 -15.27 -29.65 -34.30
C SER A 262 -14.42 -29.72 -35.58
N GLN A 263 -13.20 -30.28 -35.52
CA GLN A 263 -12.36 -30.53 -36.72
C GLN A 263 -12.61 -31.86 -37.40
N GLU A 264 -13.18 -32.85 -36.70
CA GLU A 264 -13.54 -34.14 -37.28
C GLU A 264 -14.93 -34.15 -37.96
N LEU A 265 -15.74 -33.10 -37.80
CA LEU A 265 -17.07 -32.97 -38.43
C LEU A 265 -17.06 -32.15 -39.73
N ASN A 266 -15.90 -31.73 -40.22
CA ASN A 266 -15.72 -30.97 -41.48
C ASN A 266 -14.82 -31.66 -42.50
N VAL A 267 -14.94 -32.99 -42.62
CA VAL A 267 -14.36 -33.74 -43.73
C VAL A 267 -15.46 -34.47 -44.48
#